data_02e3cfe13e8805d86d86714f27c88edb
#
_entry.id   02e3cfe13e8805d86d86714f27c88edb
#
_cell.length_a   1.000
_cell.length_b   1.000
_cell.length_c   1.000
_cell.angle_alpha   90.00
_cell.angle_beta   90.00
_cell.angle_gamma   90.00
#
_symmetry.space_group_name_H-M   'P 1'
#
loop_
_entity.id
_entity.type
_entity.pdbx_description
1 polymer ?
#
loop_
_entity_poly.entity_id
_entity_poly.type
_entity_poly.pdbx_seq_one_letter_code
_entity_poly.pdbx_strand_id
1 'polypeptide(L)'
;MRRISRRDFVRSSIVCGIGASVMSCMAKIQNTGQKRTRYIAAYDTESPACLAACRKIVEVHKRFEMPATFFIVGKTLDANPGEYRQLLDHPLFEIATHTYSHQMLRDNDFCGSAVSMDERRKEIFKGKEAVERVFERPCIGLRPGCGFDNAFRGEPKVLELIREAGIQYVSSLLWGPDYSLPALLRDPFNYKAEGFPDIWELPGHGWHENLLKDHNQWGPRRLTLWPSPFPQAVPDGFCKTPEDEFEVNKVFLNRALETGNSFVSLIWHPWSLHKFDPDMQMLELTFTHVQRLGLRPCTYAQLYGQVSGIDRS
;
A
#
# COMPACT_ATOMS: atom_id res chain seq x y z
N MET A 1 63.50 22.05 7.35
CA MET A 1 63.72 22.68 8.66
C MET A 1 63.42 24.15 8.55
N ARG A 2 62.36 24.60 9.16
CA ARG A 2 62.17 25.83 9.96
C ARG A 2 60.66 25.97 10.24
N ARG A 3 60.35 25.89 11.50
CA ARG A 3 59.07 26.26 12.09
C ARG A 3 58.90 27.76 11.94
N ILE A 4 57.69 28.22 11.58
CA ILE A 4 57.26 29.60 11.79
C ILE A 4 56.00 29.56 12.65
N SER A 5 56.11 30.30 13.74
CA SER A 5 55.25 30.46 14.88
C SER A 5 54.04 31.33 14.58
N ARG A 6 52.99 31.06 15.36
CA ARG A 6 51.83 31.95 15.55
C ARG A 6 52.28 33.26 16.17
N ARG A 7 51.79 34.38 15.67
CA ARG A 7 51.45 35.67 16.26
C ARG A 7 51.78 36.81 15.32
N ASP A 8 50.87 37.79 15.36
CA ASP A 8 50.89 39.13 14.85
C ASP A 8 50.07 39.37 13.57
N PHE A 9 48.84 39.76 13.81
CA PHE A 9 48.29 40.95 13.21
C PHE A 9 47.18 41.54 14.08
N VAL A 10 47.53 42.67 14.68
CA VAL A 10 46.65 43.54 15.47
C VAL A 10 46.35 44.81 14.67
N ARG A 11 45.08 45.15 14.64
CA ARG A 11 44.45 46.47 14.50
C ARG A 11 44.69 47.30 13.22
N SER A 12 43.59 47.53 12.54
CA SER A 12 43.17 48.91 12.19
C SER A 12 41.69 49.00 12.02
N SER A 13 41.07 49.80 12.88
CA SER A 13 39.68 50.18 12.83
C SER A 13 39.45 51.24 11.77
N ILE A 14 38.45 51.08 10.91
CA ILE A 14 37.79 52.18 10.24
C ILE A 14 36.28 51.96 10.35
N VAL A 15 35.63 52.85 11.05
CA VAL A 15 34.17 52.97 11.15
C VAL A 15 33.67 53.65 9.87
N CYS A 16 32.79 53.00 9.16
CA CYS A 16 31.82 53.66 8.30
C CYS A 16 30.48 52.93 8.39
N GLY A 17 29.52 53.58 9.03
CA GLY A 17 28.16 53.10 9.09
C GLY A 17 27.48 53.31 7.74
N ILE A 18 26.76 52.33 7.27
CA ILE A 18 25.62 52.43 6.37
C ILE A 18 24.72 51.23 6.63
N GLY A 19 23.44 51.54 6.78
CA GLY A 19 22.40 50.56 7.16
C GLY A 19 22.31 49.35 6.25
N ALA A 20 22.38 48.17 6.83
CA ALA A 20 22.12 46.95 6.13
C ALA A 20 20.70 46.46 6.44
N SER A 21 19.83 46.66 5.46
CA SER A 21 18.58 45.89 5.37
C SER A 21 18.94 44.42 5.36
N VAL A 22 18.60 43.73 6.43
CA VAL A 22 18.61 42.27 6.47
C VAL A 22 17.46 41.81 5.57
N MET A 23 17.75 41.59 4.30
CA MET A 23 16.90 40.84 3.40
C MET A 23 16.91 39.40 3.86
N SER A 24 15.89 39.03 4.65
CA SER A 24 15.54 37.65 4.91
C SER A 24 15.18 36.99 3.57
N CYS A 25 16.13 36.28 2.98
CA CYS A 25 15.88 35.32 1.91
C CYS A 25 15.10 34.15 2.51
N MET A 26 13.82 34.36 2.82
CA MET A 26 12.86 33.26 2.82
C MET A 26 12.78 32.79 1.38
N ALA A 27 13.47 31.72 1.06
CA ALA A 27 13.23 30.97 -0.15
C ALA A 27 11.74 30.62 -0.15
N LYS A 28 10.94 31.36 -0.91
CA LYS A 28 9.61 30.93 -1.33
C LYS A 28 9.84 29.62 -2.06
N ILE A 29 9.60 28.50 -1.37
CA ILE A 29 9.36 27.21 -2.01
C ILE A 29 8.20 27.49 -2.96
N GLN A 30 8.51 27.73 -4.22
CA GLN A 30 7.52 27.79 -5.28
C GLN A 30 6.80 26.45 -5.24
N ASN A 31 5.56 26.49 -4.79
CA ASN A 31 4.63 25.38 -4.85
C ASN A 31 4.27 25.19 -6.33
N THR A 32 5.27 24.73 -7.12
CA THR A 32 5.02 24.20 -8.46
C THR A 32 4.09 23.03 -8.25
N GLY A 33 2.96 22.98 -8.94
CA GLY A 33 1.89 21.99 -8.80
C GLY A 33 2.32 20.54 -9.07
N GLN A 34 3.42 20.13 -8.48
CA GLN A 34 3.94 18.77 -8.51
C GLN A 34 2.98 17.90 -7.72
N LYS A 35 2.28 17.02 -8.41
CA LYS A 35 1.43 16.00 -7.76
C LYS A 35 2.31 15.25 -6.75
N ARG A 36 2.07 15.50 -5.46
CA ARG A 36 2.82 14.78 -4.41
C ARG A 36 2.42 13.31 -4.44
N THR A 37 3.40 12.43 -4.49
CA THR A 37 3.21 10.97 -4.40
C THR A 37 2.36 10.62 -3.18
N ARG A 38 1.35 9.77 -3.37
CA ARG A 38 0.49 9.29 -2.31
C ARG A 38 1.04 8.02 -1.69
N TYR A 39 0.69 7.80 -0.43
CA TYR A 39 1.01 6.57 0.29
C TYR A 39 -0.27 5.87 0.73
N ILE A 40 -0.34 4.56 0.54
CA ILE A 40 -1.45 3.74 0.98
C ILE A 40 -0.91 2.56 1.80
N ALA A 41 -1.43 2.42 3.02
CA ALA A 41 -1.31 1.21 3.81
C ALA A 41 -2.51 0.32 3.53
N ALA A 42 -2.29 -0.94 3.16
CA ALA A 42 -3.35 -1.87 2.82
C ALA A 42 -3.20 -3.20 3.58
N TYR A 43 -4.34 -3.78 3.99
CA TYR A 43 -4.37 -4.97 4.82
C TYR A 43 -5.29 -6.04 4.22
N ASP A 44 -4.74 -7.19 3.89
CA ASP A 44 -5.48 -8.36 3.43
C ASP A 44 -5.89 -9.20 4.65
N THR A 45 -7.17 -9.07 5.01
CA THR A 45 -7.73 -9.56 6.28
C THR A 45 -8.50 -10.86 6.02
N GLU A 46 -7.82 -12.00 6.16
CA GLU A 46 -8.22 -13.28 5.57
C GLU A 46 -8.68 -14.33 6.58
N SER A 47 -8.36 -14.16 7.86
CA SER A 47 -8.57 -15.21 8.86
C SER A 47 -9.01 -14.66 10.21
N PRO A 48 -9.56 -15.50 11.10
CA PRO A 48 -9.92 -15.09 12.46
C PRO A 48 -8.76 -14.50 13.26
N ALA A 49 -7.52 -14.93 13.00
CA ALA A 49 -6.33 -14.38 13.65
C ALA A 49 -6.08 -12.90 13.33
N CYS A 50 -6.65 -12.42 12.22
CA CYS A 50 -6.51 -11.02 11.82
C CYS A 50 -7.22 -10.05 12.78
N LEU A 51 -8.28 -10.46 13.46
CA LEU A 51 -9.03 -9.57 14.35
C LEU A 51 -8.19 -9.05 15.51
N ALA A 52 -7.44 -9.93 16.19
CA ALA A 52 -6.53 -9.54 17.26
C ALA A 52 -5.41 -8.61 16.75
N ALA A 53 -4.85 -8.93 15.59
CA ALA A 53 -3.84 -8.12 14.94
C ALA A 53 -4.38 -6.73 14.54
N CYS A 54 -5.59 -6.66 13.98
CA CYS A 54 -6.22 -5.39 13.59
C CYS A 54 -6.38 -4.43 14.78
N ARG A 55 -6.60 -4.93 16.02
CA ARG A 55 -6.65 -4.07 17.22
C ARG A 55 -5.35 -3.27 17.38
N LYS A 56 -4.20 -3.94 17.25
CA LYS A 56 -2.88 -3.30 17.35
C LYS A 56 -2.59 -2.38 16.17
N ILE A 57 -2.92 -2.82 14.96
CA ILE A 57 -2.77 -2.01 13.74
C ILE A 57 -3.56 -0.71 13.87
N VAL A 58 -4.82 -0.77 14.28
CA VAL A 58 -5.70 0.39 14.46
C VAL A 58 -5.16 1.38 15.49
N GLU A 59 -4.59 0.90 16.60
CA GLU A 59 -3.94 1.76 17.61
C GLU A 59 -2.81 2.60 16.98
N VAL A 60 -1.94 1.98 16.16
CA VAL A 60 -0.85 2.69 15.49
C VAL A 60 -1.39 3.67 14.45
N HIS A 61 -2.34 3.25 13.62
CA HIS A 61 -2.95 4.13 12.61
C HIS A 61 -3.60 5.37 13.21
N LYS A 62 -4.35 5.21 14.31
CA LYS A 62 -4.99 6.34 15.02
C LYS A 62 -3.94 7.27 15.63
N ARG A 63 -2.87 6.74 16.22
CA ARG A 63 -1.79 7.55 16.80
C ARG A 63 -1.04 8.39 15.75
N PHE A 64 -0.84 7.85 14.55
CA PHE A 64 -0.16 8.54 13.45
C PHE A 64 -1.12 9.30 12.53
N GLU A 65 -2.44 9.26 12.79
CA GLU A 65 -3.47 9.80 11.90
C GLU A 65 -3.33 9.27 10.45
N MET A 66 -2.92 8.01 10.32
CA MET A 66 -2.58 7.37 9.04
C MET A 66 -3.80 6.63 8.49
N PRO A 67 -4.35 7.03 7.32
CA PRO A 67 -5.43 6.27 6.69
C PRO A 67 -4.98 4.90 6.21
N ALA A 68 -5.93 3.97 6.12
CA ALA A 68 -5.71 2.63 5.61
C ALA A 68 -6.91 2.08 4.86
N THR A 69 -6.66 1.08 3.99
CA THR A 69 -7.70 0.27 3.37
C THR A 69 -7.57 -1.17 3.87
N PHE A 70 -8.66 -1.69 4.44
CA PHE A 70 -8.79 -3.09 4.84
C PHE A 70 -9.59 -3.83 3.78
N PHE A 71 -8.96 -4.78 3.10
CA PHE A 71 -9.62 -5.74 2.23
C PHE A 71 -9.97 -6.95 3.07
N ILE A 72 -11.27 -7.18 3.32
CA ILE A 72 -11.71 -8.22 4.26
C ILE A 72 -12.43 -9.33 3.52
N VAL A 73 -12.04 -10.57 3.78
CA VAL A 73 -12.74 -11.78 3.33
C VAL A 73 -14.11 -11.84 3.97
N GLY A 74 -15.17 -11.97 3.17
CA GLY A 74 -16.55 -11.93 3.65
C GLY A 74 -16.86 -12.94 4.75
N LYS A 75 -16.38 -14.19 4.63
CA LYS A 75 -16.53 -15.21 5.69
C LYS A 75 -15.86 -14.83 6.99
N THR A 76 -14.69 -14.16 6.92
CA THR A 76 -13.97 -13.67 8.11
C THR A 76 -14.78 -12.56 8.79
N LEU A 77 -15.36 -11.68 8.00
CA LEU A 77 -16.23 -10.60 8.48
C LEU A 77 -17.51 -11.15 9.10
N ASP A 78 -18.15 -12.12 8.44
CA ASP A 78 -19.39 -12.78 8.94
C ASP A 78 -19.19 -13.51 10.26
N ALA A 79 -18.00 -14.00 10.53
CA ALA A 79 -17.68 -14.69 11.78
C ALA A 79 -17.66 -13.75 13.00
N ASN A 80 -17.30 -12.46 12.81
CA ASN A 80 -17.17 -11.49 13.90
C ASN A 80 -17.63 -10.08 13.47
N PRO A 81 -18.86 -9.91 12.97
CA PRO A 81 -19.29 -8.67 12.32
C PRO A 81 -19.28 -7.47 13.28
N GLY A 82 -19.75 -7.67 14.51
CA GLY A 82 -19.82 -6.61 15.53
C GLY A 82 -18.45 -6.11 15.97
N GLU A 83 -17.49 -7.03 16.14
CA GLU A 83 -16.14 -6.67 16.53
C GLU A 83 -15.40 -5.92 15.44
N TYR A 84 -15.51 -6.37 14.18
CA TYR A 84 -14.92 -5.65 13.04
C TYR A 84 -15.56 -4.28 12.88
N ARG A 85 -16.88 -4.15 12.98
CA ARG A 85 -17.56 -2.86 12.91
C ARG A 85 -17.08 -1.93 14.02
N GLN A 86 -17.08 -2.37 15.26
CA GLN A 86 -16.61 -1.57 16.40
C GLN A 86 -15.17 -1.07 16.20
N LEU A 87 -14.33 -1.91 15.61
CA LEU A 87 -12.90 -1.63 15.45
C LEU A 87 -12.61 -0.72 14.27
N LEU A 88 -13.24 -0.98 13.11
CA LEU A 88 -12.86 -0.40 11.82
C LEU A 88 -13.83 0.66 11.30
N ASP A 89 -15.00 0.87 11.93
CA ASP A 89 -15.91 1.95 11.56
C ASP A 89 -15.37 3.30 12.05
N HIS A 90 -14.40 3.82 11.30
CA HIS A 90 -13.66 5.03 11.64
C HIS A 90 -13.30 5.81 10.36
N PRO A 91 -13.31 7.16 10.36
CA PRO A 91 -13.01 7.96 9.15
C PRO A 91 -11.65 7.72 8.50
N LEU A 92 -10.67 7.23 9.24
CA LEU A 92 -9.36 6.88 8.69
C LEU A 92 -9.39 5.60 7.84
N PHE A 93 -10.46 4.78 7.95
CA PHE A 93 -10.43 3.45 7.37
C PHE A 93 -11.46 3.28 6.27
N GLU A 94 -10.98 2.82 5.13
CA GLU A 94 -11.79 2.26 4.07
C GLU A 94 -11.89 0.76 4.28
N ILE A 95 -13.10 0.21 4.07
CA ILE A 95 -13.32 -1.22 4.03
C ILE A 95 -13.73 -1.62 2.62
N ALA A 96 -12.97 -2.52 2.03
CA ALA A 96 -13.19 -3.09 0.72
C ALA A 96 -13.30 -4.61 0.82
N THR A 97 -13.81 -5.25 -0.21
CA THR A 97 -13.95 -6.71 -0.20
C THR A 97 -12.67 -7.42 -0.66
N HIS A 98 -12.32 -8.51 0.05
CA HIS A 98 -11.30 -9.47 -0.37
C HIS A 98 -11.94 -10.77 -0.87
N THR A 99 -13.02 -10.64 -1.65
CA THR A 99 -13.94 -11.70 -2.04
C THR A 99 -14.67 -12.31 -0.83
N TYR A 100 -15.55 -13.30 -1.06
CA TYR A 100 -16.32 -13.89 0.04
C TYR A 100 -15.53 -14.94 0.81
N SER A 101 -14.82 -15.83 0.11
CA SER A 101 -14.10 -16.94 0.73
C SER A 101 -12.69 -17.16 0.19
N HIS A 102 -12.14 -16.11 -0.45
CA HIS A 102 -10.77 -16.09 -0.97
C HIS A 102 -10.52 -17.10 -2.10
N GLN A 103 -11.56 -17.45 -2.87
CA GLN A 103 -11.39 -18.29 -4.05
C GLN A 103 -10.81 -17.52 -5.22
N MET A 104 -10.09 -18.22 -6.09
CA MET A 104 -9.39 -17.60 -7.21
C MET A 104 -10.37 -17.13 -8.29
N LEU A 105 -10.29 -15.84 -8.63
CA LEU A 105 -11.10 -15.23 -9.70
C LEU A 105 -10.45 -15.35 -11.08
N ARG A 106 -9.16 -15.68 -11.14
CA ARG A 106 -8.37 -15.93 -12.32
C ARG A 106 -7.32 -16.99 -11.99
N ASP A 107 -6.86 -17.75 -12.99
CA ASP A 107 -5.75 -18.67 -12.79
C ASP A 107 -4.49 -17.95 -12.30
N ASN A 108 -3.80 -18.58 -11.38
CA ASN A 108 -2.57 -18.07 -10.80
C ASN A 108 -1.59 -19.23 -10.64
N ASP A 109 -0.39 -19.07 -11.16
CA ASP A 109 0.63 -20.13 -11.17
C ASP A 109 1.03 -20.60 -9.76
N PHE A 110 0.75 -19.80 -8.76
CA PHE A 110 1.14 -20.06 -7.39
C PHE A 110 -0.02 -20.45 -6.48
N CYS A 111 -1.18 -19.88 -6.69
CA CYS A 111 -2.32 -20.06 -5.81
C CYS A 111 -3.36 -21.05 -6.36
N GLY A 112 -3.23 -21.42 -7.63
CA GLY A 112 -4.07 -22.42 -8.27
C GLY A 112 -5.06 -21.88 -9.28
N SER A 113 -5.94 -22.76 -9.74
CA SER A 113 -6.90 -22.47 -10.80
C SER A 113 -8.07 -21.64 -10.29
N ALA A 114 -8.62 -20.82 -11.16
CA ALA A 114 -9.83 -20.08 -10.93
C ALA A 114 -11.04 -21.03 -10.77
N VAL A 115 -11.98 -20.61 -9.94
CA VAL A 115 -13.26 -21.31 -9.79
C VAL A 115 -14.19 -21.03 -10.98
N SER A 116 -15.31 -21.76 -11.07
CA SER A 116 -16.33 -21.54 -12.12
C SER A 116 -16.85 -20.10 -12.12
N MET A 117 -17.41 -19.66 -13.25
CA MET A 117 -17.98 -18.31 -13.34
C MET A 117 -19.10 -18.05 -12.33
N ASP A 118 -19.90 -19.06 -12.00
CA ASP A 118 -20.96 -18.96 -10.99
C ASP A 118 -20.37 -18.77 -9.58
N GLU A 119 -19.26 -19.46 -9.28
CA GLU A 119 -18.57 -19.27 -8.01
C GLU A 119 -17.85 -17.91 -7.97
N ARG A 120 -17.22 -17.46 -9.11
CA ARG A 120 -16.63 -16.10 -9.17
C ARG A 120 -17.69 -15.02 -8.91
N ARG A 121 -18.91 -15.18 -9.47
CA ARG A 121 -20.04 -14.30 -9.16
C ARG A 121 -20.35 -14.30 -7.66
N LYS A 122 -20.47 -15.47 -7.03
CA LYS A 122 -20.73 -15.58 -5.59
C LYS A 122 -19.63 -14.92 -4.77
N GLU A 123 -18.35 -15.13 -5.14
CA GLU A 123 -17.20 -14.54 -4.46
C GLU A 123 -17.25 -13.01 -4.48
N ILE A 124 -17.55 -12.41 -5.63
CA ILE A 124 -17.61 -10.96 -5.78
C ILE A 124 -18.83 -10.38 -5.05
N PHE A 125 -20.02 -10.87 -5.36
CA PHE A 125 -21.27 -10.29 -4.85
C PHE A 125 -21.43 -10.48 -3.34
N LYS A 126 -21.26 -11.72 -2.83
CA LYS A 126 -21.36 -11.98 -1.39
C LYS A 126 -20.27 -11.29 -0.58
N GLY A 127 -19.04 -11.16 -1.14
CA GLY A 127 -17.98 -10.43 -0.49
C GLY A 127 -18.33 -8.96 -0.30
N LYS A 128 -18.84 -8.32 -1.37
CA LYS A 128 -19.34 -6.94 -1.32
C LYS A 128 -20.50 -6.79 -0.33
N GLU A 129 -21.52 -7.65 -0.44
CA GLU A 129 -22.68 -7.63 0.45
C GLU A 129 -22.32 -7.78 1.93
N ALA A 130 -21.33 -8.61 2.25
CA ALA A 130 -20.85 -8.76 3.62
C ALA A 130 -20.29 -7.44 4.17
N VAL A 131 -19.47 -6.74 3.40
CA VAL A 131 -18.93 -5.42 3.79
C VAL A 131 -20.07 -4.41 3.97
N GLU A 132 -20.96 -4.28 2.98
CA GLU A 132 -22.07 -3.31 3.02
C GLU A 132 -23.04 -3.56 4.18
N ARG A 133 -23.33 -4.83 4.47
CA ARG A 133 -24.20 -5.20 5.59
C ARG A 133 -23.59 -4.84 6.94
N VAL A 134 -22.29 -5.07 7.12
CA VAL A 134 -21.64 -4.85 8.41
C VAL A 134 -21.37 -3.37 8.65
N PHE A 135 -20.92 -2.64 7.64
CA PHE A 135 -20.50 -1.25 7.80
C PHE A 135 -21.57 -0.23 7.37
N GLU A 136 -22.70 -0.67 6.81
CA GLU A 136 -23.83 0.17 6.36
C GLU A 136 -23.38 1.31 5.42
N ARG A 137 -22.37 1.04 4.58
CA ARG A 137 -21.83 1.97 3.60
C ARG A 137 -21.42 1.26 2.33
N PRO A 138 -21.40 1.95 1.17
CA PRO A 138 -21.03 1.33 -0.11
C PRO A 138 -19.61 0.73 -0.09
N CYS A 139 -19.46 -0.48 -0.61
CA CYS A 139 -18.20 -1.11 -0.90
C CYS A 139 -17.89 -0.96 -2.39
N ILE A 140 -16.92 -0.14 -2.73
CA ILE A 140 -16.56 0.19 -4.12
C ILE A 140 -15.26 -0.45 -4.60
N GLY A 141 -14.54 -1.09 -3.70
CA GLY A 141 -13.24 -1.69 -3.97
C GLY A 141 -13.22 -3.19 -3.79
N LEU A 142 -12.42 -3.87 -4.61
CA LEU A 142 -12.18 -5.29 -4.54
C LEU A 142 -10.70 -5.61 -4.70
N ARG A 143 -10.18 -6.49 -3.87
CA ARG A 143 -8.90 -7.18 -4.07
C ARG A 143 -9.16 -8.67 -4.17
N PRO A 144 -8.76 -9.37 -5.26
CA PRO A 144 -8.87 -10.84 -5.34
C PRO A 144 -7.81 -11.49 -4.45
N GLY A 145 -8.06 -12.75 -4.08
CA GLY A 145 -7.04 -13.56 -3.43
C GLY A 145 -5.78 -13.67 -4.29
N CYS A 146 -4.61 -13.66 -3.68
CA CYS A 146 -3.28 -13.79 -4.28
C CYS A 146 -2.88 -12.69 -5.29
N GLY A 147 -3.80 -12.03 -5.96
CA GLY A 147 -3.51 -11.12 -7.05
C GLY A 147 -2.87 -11.78 -8.28
N PHE A 148 -2.49 -10.97 -9.27
CA PHE A 148 -2.04 -11.44 -10.57
C PHE A 148 -0.85 -10.59 -11.08
N ASP A 149 -0.11 -11.14 -12.04
CA ASP A 149 1.00 -10.44 -12.70
C ASP A 149 0.55 -9.49 -13.81
N ASN A 150 -0.67 -9.66 -14.30
CA ASN A 150 -1.28 -8.86 -15.38
C ASN A 150 -2.69 -8.37 -15.04
N ALA A 151 -3.01 -8.23 -13.76
CA ALA A 151 -4.33 -7.78 -13.29
C ALA A 151 -5.49 -8.65 -13.85
N PHE A 152 -6.62 -8.04 -14.24
CA PHE A 152 -7.71 -8.73 -14.94
C PHE A 152 -7.67 -8.52 -16.48
N ARG A 153 -6.53 -8.14 -17.04
CA ARG A 153 -6.40 -8.07 -18.50
C ARG A 153 -6.61 -9.43 -19.13
N GLY A 154 -7.42 -9.48 -20.18
CA GLY A 154 -7.83 -10.73 -20.82
C GLY A 154 -8.97 -11.48 -20.13
N GLU A 155 -9.55 -10.92 -19.07
CA GLU A 155 -10.67 -11.52 -18.31
C GLU A 155 -11.99 -10.70 -18.43
N PRO A 156 -12.52 -10.46 -19.65
CA PRO A 156 -13.69 -9.59 -19.82
C PRO A 156 -14.92 -10.08 -19.06
N LYS A 157 -15.09 -11.39 -18.90
CA LYS A 157 -16.22 -11.96 -18.14
C LYS A 157 -16.13 -11.66 -16.64
N VAL A 158 -14.92 -11.62 -16.08
CA VAL A 158 -14.71 -11.23 -14.68
C VAL A 158 -14.93 -9.74 -14.52
N LEU A 159 -14.42 -8.92 -15.44
CA LEU A 159 -14.65 -7.48 -15.44
C LEU A 159 -16.16 -7.15 -15.55
N GLU A 160 -16.92 -7.91 -16.32
CA GLU A 160 -18.38 -7.77 -16.38
C GLU A 160 -19.03 -8.02 -15.01
N LEU A 161 -18.66 -9.10 -14.30
CA LEU A 161 -19.16 -9.38 -12.96
C LEU A 161 -18.79 -8.27 -11.96
N ILE A 162 -17.58 -7.72 -12.06
CA ILE A 162 -17.11 -6.61 -11.23
C ILE A 162 -17.97 -5.37 -11.48
N ARG A 163 -18.26 -5.04 -12.76
CA ARG A 163 -19.13 -3.93 -13.15
C ARG A 163 -20.57 -4.13 -12.67
N GLU A 164 -21.14 -5.32 -12.89
CA GLU A 164 -22.49 -5.66 -12.42
C GLU A 164 -22.64 -5.55 -10.91
N ALA A 165 -21.59 -5.90 -10.16
CA ALA A 165 -21.56 -5.73 -8.72
C ALA A 165 -21.44 -4.27 -8.27
N GLY A 166 -21.19 -3.32 -9.18
CA GLY A 166 -20.99 -1.91 -8.87
C GLY A 166 -19.63 -1.64 -8.18
N ILE A 167 -18.66 -2.52 -8.34
CA ILE A 167 -17.26 -2.29 -7.93
C ILE A 167 -16.63 -1.30 -8.90
N GLN A 168 -15.99 -0.29 -8.41
CA GLN A 168 -15.44 0.82 -9.18
C GLN A 168 -13.93 0.72 -9.37
N TYR A 169 -13.23 0.10 -8.41
CA TYR A 169 -11.81 -0.18 -8.58
C TYR A 169 -11.46 -1.60 -8.08
N VAL A 170 -10.43 -2.13 -8.66
CA VAL A 170 -9.81 -3.36 -8.22
C VAL A 170 -8.33 -3.11 -7.89
N SER A 171 -7.79 -3.92 -6.99
CA SER A 171 -6.36 -3.95 -6.67
C SER A 171 -5.88 -5.38 -6.88
N SER A 172 -5.65 -5.74 -8.15
CA SER A 172 -5.39 -7.12 -8.57
C SER A 172 -3.99 -7.34 -9.11
N LEU A 173 -3.31 -6.28 -9.56
CA LEU A 173 -1.92 -6.33 -10.01
C LEU A 173 -0.99 -6.26 -8.80
N LEU A 174 -0.60 -7.44 -8.29
CA LEU A 174 0.18 -7.59 -7.04
C LEU A 174 1.51 -8.32 -7.25
N TRP A 175 1.82 -8.69 -8.49
CA TRP A 175 3.04 -9.40 -8.86
C TRP A 175 3.79 -8.63 -9.96
N GLY A 176 5.07 -8.90 -10.08
CA GLY A 176 5.85 -8.52 -11.25
C GLY A 176 5.59 -9.46 -12.43
N PRO A 177 6.26 -9.24 -13.59
CA PRO A 177 6.13 -10.09 -14.76
C PRO A 177 6.40 -11.56 -14.42
N ASP A 178 5.63 -12.45 -15.04
CA ASP A 178 5.76 -13.90 -14.83
C ASP A 178 5.70 -14.31 -13.36
N TYR A 179 4.82 -13.68 -12.62
CA TYR A 179 4.67 -13.85 -11.16
C TYR A 179 5.98 -13.65 -10.37
N SER A 180 6.86 -12.78 -10.84
CA SER A 180 8.05 -12.39 -10.08
C SER A 180 7.70 -11.49 -8.90
N LEU A 181 8.61 -11.38 -7.93
CA LEU A 181 8.54 -10.43 -6.82
C LEU A 181 9.87 -9.65 -6.74
N PRO A 182 9.84 -8.45 -6.21
CA PRO A 182 8.68 -7.68 -5.78
C PRO A 182 7.82 -7.15 -6.93
N ALA A 183 6.55 -6.83 -6.65
CA ALA A 183 5.69 -6.14 -7.60
C ALA A 183 6.22 -4.74 -7.92
N LEU A 184 6.10 -4.35 -9.18
CA LEU A 184 6.63 -3.08 -9.69
C LEU A 184 5.84 -1.87 -9.18
N LEU A 185 6.51 -0.73 -9.07
CA LEU A 185 5.83 0.56 -8.97
C LEU A 185 5.12 0.84 -10.30
N ARG A 186 3.81 0.88 -10.26
CA ARG A 186 2.95 1.15 -11.40
C ARG A 186 1.86 2.13 -11.04
N ASP A 187 1.61 3.10 -11.93
CA ASP A 187 0.51 4.03 -11.75
C ASP A 187 -0.85 3.38 -12.04
N PRO A 188 -1.96 3.94 -11.52
CA PRO A 188 -3.30 3.46 -11.81
C PRO A 188 -3.61 3.48 -13.31
N PHE A 189 -4.43 2.53 -13.75
CA PHE A 189 -4.97 2.50 -15.10
C PHE A 189 -6.40 1.98 -15.09
N ASN A 190 -7.17 2.27 -16.14
CA ASN A 190 -8.49 1.68 -16.31
C ASN A 190 -8.49 0.57 -17.37
N TYR A 191 -9.55 -0.21 -17.37
CA TYR A 191 -9.73 -1.32 -18.32
C TYR A 191 -10.41 -0.90 -19.61
N LYS A 192 -10.12 0.30 -20.10
CA LYS A 192 -10.69 0.81 -21.38
C LYS A 192 -10.36 -0.08 -22.56
N ALA A 193 -9.16 -0.65 -22.59
CA ALA A 193 -8.73 -1.55 -23.68
C ALA A 193 -9.58 -2.84 -23.72
N GLU A 194 -10.09 -3.26 -22.58
CA GLU A 194 -10.97 -4.42 -22.40
C GLU A 194 -12.47 -4.06 -22.51
N GLY A 195 -12.80 -2.79 -22.76
CA GLY A 195 -14.19 -2.30 -22.86
C GLY A 195 -14.83 -1.82 -21.56
N PHE A 196 -14.03 -1.66 -20.49
CA PHE A 196 -14.50 -1.26 -19.14
C PHE A 196 -13.78 0.02 -18.66
N PRO A 197 -14.03 1.18 -19.28
CA PRO A 197 -13.34 2.44 -18.93
C PRO A 197 -13.67 2.98 -17.54
N ASP A 198 -14.76 2.52 -16.95
CA ASP A 198 -15.28 2.87 -15.62
C ASP A 198 -14.68 2.05 -14.49
N ILE A 199 -14.01 0.93 -14.80
CA ILE A 199 -13.29 0.13 -13.81
C ILE A 199 -11.81 0.50 -13.82
N TRP A 200 -11.27 0.79 -12.62
CA TRP A 200 -9.87 1.14 -12.43
C TRP A 200 -9.09 0.03 -11.76
N GLU A 201 -7.88 -0.21 -12.26
CA GLU A 201 -6.85 -0.97 -11.53
C GLU A 201 -6.02 0.00 -10.70
N LEU A 202 -5.94 -0.28 -9.41
CA LEU A 202 -5.07 0.42 -8.46
C LEU A 202 -4.06 -0.60 -7.91
N PRO A 203 -2.87 -0.73 -8.53
CA PRO A 203 -1.92 -1.78 -8.21
C PRO A 203 -1.46 -1.77 -6.75
N GLY A 204 -1.07 -2.94 -6.25
CA GLY A 204 -0.23 -3.03 -5.07
C GLY A 204 1.25 -3.09 -5.46
N HIS A 205 2.12 -2.74 -4.54
CA HIS A 205 3.56 -2.65 -4.79
C HIS A 205 4.36 -3.43 -3.76
N GLY A 206 5.57 -3.79 -4.15
CA GLY A 206 6.49 -4.41 -3.22
C GLY A 206 6.28 -5.92 -3.06
N TRP A 207 6.44 -6.38 -1.84
CA TRP A 207 6.43 -7.78 -1.51
C TRP A 207 5.06 -8.25 -1.02
N HIS A 208 4.76 -9.52 -1.27
CA HIS A 208 3.89 -10.28 -0.39
C HIS A 208 4.67 -10.51 0.90
N GLU A 209 4.43 -9.70 1.92
CA GLU A 209 5.30 -9.53 3.08
C GLU A 209 5.53 -10.82 3.88
N ASN A 210 4.55 -11.74 3.85
CA ASN A 210 4.68 -13.07 4.47
C ASN A 210 5.79 -13.94 3.82
N LEU A 211 6.23 -13.61 2.59
CA LEU A 211 7.37 -14.24 1.95
C LEU A 211 8.72 -13.66 2.41
N LEU A 212 8.72 -12.44 2.92
CA LEU A 212 9.92 -11.83 3.52
C LEU A 212 10.26 -12.45 4.86
N LYS A 213 9.27 -13.07 5.52
CA LYS A 213 9.38 -13.70 6.82
C LYS A 213 9.37 -15.23 6.63
N ASP A 214 9.98 -15.97 7.52
CA ASP A 214 9.92 -17.45 7.50
C ASP A 214 8.52 -17.97 7.90
N HIS A 215 7.47 -17.35 7.35
CA HIS A 215 6.07 -17.72 7.56
C HIS A 215 5.42 -18.20 6.25
N ASN A 216 6.22 -18.65 5.34
CA ASN A 216 5.82 -18.97 4.00
C ASN A 216 4.81 -20.12 3.97
N GLN A 217 3.55 -19.81 3.76
CA GLN A 217 2.47 -20.79 3.59
C GLN A 217 2.57 -21.55 2.25
N TRP A 218 3.40 -21.06 1.32
CA TRP A 218 3.48 -21.59 -0.03
C TRP A 218 4.65 -22.55 -0.23
N GLY A 219 5.11 -23.18 0.83
CA GLY A 219 6.19 -24.16 0.79
C GLY A 219 7.58 -23.55 0.56
N PRO A 220 8.47 -24.22 -0.17
CA PRO A 220 9.87 -23.81 -0.30
C PRO A 220 10.10 -22.60 -1.19
N ARG A 221 9.09 -21.83 -1.53
CA ARG A 221 9.24 -20.60 -2.32
C ARG A 221 9.99 -19.57 -1.52
N ARG A 222 11.08 -19.13 -2.11
CA ARG A 222 12.07 -18.30 -1.46
C ARG A 222 12.10 -16.92 -2.08
N LEU A 223 12.75 -15.99 -1.39
CA LEU A 223 12.93 -14.59 -1.71
C LEU A 223 13.58 -14.29 -3.08
N THR A 224 13.97 -15.30 -3.84
CA THR A 224 14.66 -15.11 -5.12
C THR A 224 13.69 -15.26 -6.27
N LEU A 225 13.01 -14.19 -6.59
CA LEU A 225 12.24 -14.12 -7.82
C LEU A 225 12.99 -13.20 -8.78
N TRP A 226 13.44 -13.78 -9.86
CA TRP A 226 14.23 -13.10 -10.87
C TRP A 226 13.41 -12.83 -12.13
N PRO A 227 13.67 -11.73 -12.83
CA PRO A 227 14.55 -10.61 -12.44
C PRO A 227 13.82 -9.56 -11.58
N SER A 228 14.43 -9.20 -10.44
CA SER A 228 13.91 -8.08 -9.66
C SER A 228 14.30 -6.76 -10.33
N PRO A 229 13.33 -5.87 -10.63
CA PRO A 229 13.63 -4.53 -11.13
C PRO A 229 14.20 -3.61 -10.06
N PHE A 230 14.16 -4.04 -8.79
CA PHE A 230 14.70 -3.34 -7.63
C PHE A 230 15.62 -4.25 -6.84
N PRO A 231 16.85 -4.51 -7.30
CA PRO A 231 17.78 -5.39 -6.58
C PRO A 231 17.99 -4.98 -5.12
N GLN A 232 17.93 -3.68 -4.83
CA GLN A 232 18.08 -3.14 -3.48
C GLN A 232 16.91 -3.48 -2.54
N ALA A 233 15.76 -3.85 -3.10
CA ALA A 233 14.58 -4.28 -2.33
C ALA A 233 14.51 -5.81 -2.19
N VAL A 234 15.54 -6.53 -2.60
CA VAL A 234 15.66 -8.00 -2.43
C VAL A 234 16.63 -8.24 -1.29
N PRO A 235 16.18 -8.72 -0.13
CA PRO A 235 17.07 -9.00 0.99
C PRO A 235 17.88 -10.27 0.71
N ASP A 236 19.06 -10.37 1.32
CA ASP A 236 19.93 -11.56 1.23
C ASP A 236 19.32 -12.82 1.87
N GLY A 237 18.31 -12.65 2.70
CA GLY A 237 17.60 -13.72 3.40
C GLY A 237 16.28 -13.26 3.96
N PHE A 238 15.64 -14.09 4.79
CA PHE A 238 14.40 -13.70 5.45
C PHE A 238 14.64 -12.57 6.45
N CYS A 239 13.70 -11.63 6.50
CA CYS A 239 13.66 -10.61 7.54
C CYS A 239 13.52 -11.27 8.91
N LYS A 240 14.35 -10.85 9.86
CA LYS A 240 14.39 -11.38 11.23
C LYS A 240 13.86 -10.38 12.26
N THR A 241 13.87 -9.12 11.91
CA THR A 241 13.41 -8.02 12.77
C THR A 241 12.45 -7.09 12.02
N PRO A 242 11.63 -6.31 12.74
CA PRO A 242 10.81 -5.27 12.14
C PRO A 242 11.61 -4.25 11.32
N GLU A 243 12.83 -3.95 11.74
CA GLU A 243 13.75 -3.06 11.05
C GLU A 243 14.18 -3.64 9.69
N ASP A 244 14.46 -4.94 9.61
CA ASP A 244 14.82 -5.59 8.34
C ASP A 244 13.69 -5.44 7.32
N GLU A 245 12.45 -5.69 7.73
CA GLU A 245 11.29 -5.52 6.86
C GLU A 245 11.09 -4.04 6.46
N PHE A 246 11.26 -3.13 7.41
CA PHE A 246 11.19 -1.70 7.13
C PHE A 246 12.24 -1.28 6.09
N GLU A 247 13.48 -1.73 6.21
CA GLU A 247 14.55 -1.37 5.26
C GLU A 247 14.22 -1.84 3.82
N VAL A 248 13.61 -3.01 3.67
CA VAL A 248 13.13 -3.50 2.38
C VAL A 248 11.98 -2.62 1.84
N ASN A 249 11.00 -2.31 2.68
CA ASN A 249 9.84 -1.50 2.29
C ASN A 249 10.22 -0.05 1.99
N LYS A 250 11.20 0.49 2.70
CA LYS A 250 11.72 1.85 2.53
C LYS A 250 12.22 2.11 1.09
N VAL A 251 12.74 1.09 0.43
CA VAL A 251 13.21 1.21 -0.97
C VAL A 251 12.05 1.63 -1.89
N PHE A 252 10.85 1.06 -1.72
CA PHE A 252 9.68 1.40 -2.55
C PHE A 252 9.20 2.82 -2.28
N LEU A 253 9.20 3.25 -1.03
CA LEU A 253 8.79 4.61 -0.64
C LEU A 253 9.72 5.66 -1.25
N ASN A 254 11.03 5.46 -1.14
CA ASN A 254 12.03 6.35 -1.73
C ASN A 254 11.92 6.35 -3.25
N ARG A 255 11.85 5.16 -3.85
CA ARG A 255 11.83 5.02 -5.31
C ARG A 255 10.60 5.65 -5.95
N ALA A 256 9.43 5.54 -5.32
CA ALA A 256 8.21 6.17 -5.81
C ALA A 256 8.36 7.71 -5.94
N LEU A 257 9.05 8.35 -4.99
CA LEU A 257 9.37 9.78 -5.08
C LEU A 257 10.39 10.06 -6.19
N GLU A 258 11.46 9.29 -6.26
CA GLU A 258 12.53 9.46 -7.25
C GLU A 258 12.02 9.33 -8.67
N THR A 259 11.10 8.40 -8.90
CA THR A 259 10.53 8.12 -10.23
C THR A 259 9.28 8.94 -10.55
N GLY A 260 8.76 9.69 -9.57
CA GLY A 260 7.57 10.53 -9.75
C GLY A 260 6.28 9.75 -9.90
N ASN A 261 6.20 8.53 -9.35
CA ASN A 261 4.97 7.76 -9.33
C ASN A 261 3.86 8.53 -8.58
N SER A 262 2.64 8.42 -9.05
CA SER A 262 1.49 9.10 -8.44
C SER A 262 1.18 8.56 -7.04
N PHE A 263 1.52 7.31 -6.78
CA PHE A 263 1.35 6.66 -5.47
C PHE A 263 2.29 5.48 -5.25
N VAL A 264 2.37 5.05 -3.99
CA VAL A 264 2.95 3.78 -3.56
C VAL A 264 2.02 3.14 -2.53
N SER A 265 1.73 1.85 -2.69
CA SER A 265 0.93 1.07 -1.76
C SER A 265 1.75 -0.09 -1.22
N LEU A 266 1.83 -0.20 0.10
CA LEU A 266 2.39 -1.36 0.78
C LEU A 266 1.27 -2.21 1.37
N ILE A 267 1.45 -3.53 1.33
CA ILE A 267 0.42 -4.51 1.65
C ILE A 267 0.91 -5.45 2.74
N TRP A 268 0.06 -5.68 3.72
CA TRP A 268 0.34 -6.61 4.82
C TRP A 268 -0.85 -7.53 5.09
N HIS A 269 -0.54 -8.71 5.60
CA HIS A 269 -1.52 -9.61 6.20
C HIS A 269 -1.49 -9.42 7.73
N PRO A 270 -2.56 -8.93 8.36
CA PRO A 270 -2.56 -8.63 9.79
C PRO A 270 -2.05 -9.79 10.66
N TRP A 271 -2.44 -11.04 10.36
CA TRP A 271 -1.99 -12.21 11.09
C TRP A 271 -0.47 -12.43 11.01
N SER A 272 0.13 -12.21 9.83
CA SER A 272 1.56 -12.38 9.60
C SER A 272 2.35 -11.26 10.28
N LEU A 273 1.89 -10.02 10.11
CA LEU A 273 2.49 -8.85 10.76
C LEU A 273 2.51 -9.01 12.28
N HIS A 274 1.37 -9.34 12.90
CA HIS A 274 1.27 -9.49 14.35
C HIS A 274 2.09 -10.66 14.90
N LYS A 275 2.20 -11.76 14.14
CA LYS A 275 3.03 -12.90 14.53
C LYS A 275 4.52 -12.54 14.54
N PHE A 276 4.94 -11.72 13.60
CA PHE A 276 6.34 -11.32 13.42
C PHE A 276 6.71 -10.13 14.31
N ASP A 277 5.81 -9.15 14.41
CA ASP A 277 5.98 -7.87 15.11
C ASP A 277 4.73 -7.55 15.94
N PRO A 278 4.57 -8.18 17.10
CA PRO A 278 3.38 -7.98 17.95
C PRO A 278 3.22 -6.55 18.48
N ASP A 279 4.29 -5.77 18.50
CA ASP A 279 4.30 -4.38 18.93
C ASP A 279 4.12 -3.37 17.80
N MET A 280 4.00 -3.85 16.53
CA MET A 280 3.81 -3.03 15.34
C MET A 280 4.92 -2.00 15.08
N GLN A 281 6.13 -2.29 15.50
CA GLN A 281 7.29 -1.40 15.35
C GLN A 281 7.59 -1.09 13.88
N MET A 282 7.45 -2.06 12.98
CA MET A 282 7.64 -1.88 11.55
C MET A 282 6.69 -0.83 10.96
N LEU A 283 5.41 -0.82 11.41
CA LEU A 283 4.45 0.21 10.99
C LEU A 283 4.85 1.59 11.48
N GLU A 284 5.31 1.72 12.73
CA GLU A 284 5.78 3.00 13.28
C GLU A 284 6.98 3.54 12.51
N LEU A 285 7.96 2.69 12.20
CA LEU A 285 9.11 3.04 11.37
C LEU A 285 8.66 3.50 9.98
N THR A 286 7.75 2.76 9.36
CA THR A 286 7.21 3.07 8.03
C THR A 286 6.47 4.41 8.04
N PHE A 287 5.56 4.64 9.00
CA PHE A 287 4.76 5.88 9.04
C PHE A 287 5.62 7.11 9.37
N THR A 288 6.60 6.96 10.26
CA THR A 288 7.59 8.01 10.51
C THR A 288 8.35 8.37 9.24
N HIS A 289 8.75 7.36 8.45
CA HIS A 289 9.44 7.58 7.18
C HIS A 289 8.54 8.24 6.12
N VAL A 290 7.28 7.80 5.99
CA VAL A 290 6.26 8.40 5.12
C VAL A 290 6.08 9.89 5.43
N GLN A 291 5.96 10.25 6.72
CA GLN A 291 5.85 11.64 7.16
C GLN A 291 7.13 12.44 6.83
N ARG A 292 8.31 11.87 7.05
CA ARG A 292 9.60 12.50 6.73
C ARG A 292 9.77 12.77 5.24
N LEU A 293 9.29 11.86 4.38
CA LEU A 293 9.32 12.02 2.94
C LEU A 293 8.26 13.01 2.41
N GLY A 294 7.30 13.42 3.24
CA GLY A 294 6.20 14.29 2.84
C GLY A 294 5.24 13.62 1.85
N LEU A 295 5.17 12.28 1.85
CA LEU A 295 4.16 11.55 1.12
C LEU A 295 2.77 11.90 1.66
N ARG A 296 1.74 11.86 0.82
CA ARG A 296 0.36 12.14 1.22
C ARG A 296 -0.37 10.83 1.49
N PRO A 297 -0.64 10.46 2.75
CA PRO A 297 -1.41 9.27 3.04
C PRO A 297 -2.84 9.39 2.52
N CYS A 298 -3.37 8.30 1.99
CA CYS A 298 -4.77 8.20 1.58
C CYS A 298 -5.23 6.74 1.56
N THR A 299 -6.52 6.51 1.40
CA THR A 299 -7.10 5.20 1.11
C THR A 299 -7.12 4.93 -0.39
N TYR A 300 -7.41 3.68 -0.79
CA TYR A 300 -7.63 3.34 -2.19
C TYR A 300 -8.86 4.05 -2.77
N ALA A 301 -9.96 4.20 -2.01
CA ALA A 301 -11.13 4.94 -2.46
C ALA A 301 -10.83 6.42 -2.71
N GLN A 302 -9.99 7.03 -1.88
CA GLN A 302 -9.54 8.40 -2.09
C GLN A 302 -8.64 8.53 -3.32
N LEU A 303 -7.75 7.56 -3.56
CA LEU A 303 -6.96 7.52 -4.79
C LEU A 303 -7.86 7.35 -6.01
N TYR A 304 -8.84 6.42 -5.96
CA TYR A 304 -9.83 6.23 -7.02
C TYR A 304 -10.56 7.52 -7.36
N GLY A 305 -11.07 8.24 -6.35
CA GLY A 305 -11.78 9.52 -6.57
C GLY A 305 -10.97 10.53 -7.40
N GLN A 306 -9.65 10.55 -7.18
CA GLN A 306 -8.77 11.47 -7.91
C GLN A 306 -8.45 11.03 -9.33
N VAL A 307 -8.16 9.74 -9.55
CA VAL A 307 -7.78 9.25 -10.88
C VAL A 307 -8.98 9.13 -11.81
N SER A 308 -10.18 8.90 -11.26
CA SER A 308 -11.43 8.85 -12.02
C SER A 308 -12.02 10.23 -12.33
N GLY A 309 -11.49 11.31 -11.74
CA GLY A 309 -12.03 12.66 -11.85
C GLY A 309 -13.34 12.86 -11.07
N ILE A 310 -13.72 11.90 -10.23
CA ILE A 310 -14.87 12.01 -9.31
C ILE A 310 -14.31 12.55 -8.01
N ASP A 311 -14.36 13.88 -7.85
CA ASP A 311 -13.92 14.52 -6.60
C ASP A 311 -14.87 14.09 -5.47
N ARG A 312 -14.40 13.18 -4.64
CA ARG A 312 -15.08 12.79 -3.39
C ARG A 312 -14.36 13.49 -2.24
N SER A 313 -14.58 14.80 -2.17
CA SER A 313 -14.20 15.62 -1.01
C SER A 313 -14.97 15.22 0.25
#